data_d0d01167fc2fa0cd811324bd2f3e90c6
#
_entry.id   d0d01167fc2fa0cd811324bd2f3e90c6
#
_cell.length_a   1.000
_cell.length_b   1.000
_cell.length_c   1.000
_cell.angle_alpha   90.00
_cell.angle_beta   90.00
_cell.angle_gamma   90.00
#
_symmetry.space_group_name_H-M   'P 1'
#
loop_
_entity.id
_entity.type
_entity.pdbx_description
1 polymer ?
#
loop_
_entity_poly.entity_id
_entity_poly.type
_entity_poly.pdbx_seq_one_letter_code
_entity_poly.pdbx_strand_id
1 'polypeptide(L)'
;MKNIEKFEQLFNQFLQCVTTLQEALNVSFAEALTETFDNLENNKIKVEMGAPDEETVAKLGEMYKKLNYDELPRQTKIQVFSYLALKAVNDDGRDVNQMPTPPVLATVIALIMQKLLPDKELDILDPAIGTGNLLYSVINQLKDRNHSKNLYRLYGIDNDEDMLNLADVAAHLNDLDIELYCQDAILPWMVPSPDAVVSDLPIGYYPLDENVKDFATKSDKGHSFAHLLFIEQIIKNLKPGGFGFLLVPKSILSGKVGADFMPWLTKKVYLKSIIELPDSMFQNKFNQKSILVFQNHGGSAASSEVFLTKLDSLKSEEALVNFNVKLNEWYTKTIH
;
A
#
# COMPACT_ATOMS: atom_id res chain seq x y z
N MET A 1 27.55 12.18 -2.58
CA MET A 1 28.40 11.15 -1.93
C MET A 1 28.26 11.22 -0.39
N LYS A 2 28.68 12.28 0.30
CA LYS A 2 28.62 12.33 1.80
C LYS A 2 27.24 12.03 2.45
N ASN A 3 26.12 12.37 1.80
CA ASN A 3 24.80 12.08 2.35
C ASN A 3 24.40 10.60 2.20
N ILE A 4 24.82 9.96 1.13
CA ILE A 4 24.55 8.53 0.88
C ILE A 4 25.36 7.69 1.88
N GLU A 5 26.63 7.99 2.06
CA GLU A 5 27.52 7.29 3.02
C GLU A 5 27.00 7.42 4.46
N LYS A 6 26.49 8.60 4.85
CA LYS A 6 25.89 8.79 6.18
C LYS A 6 24.60 7.99 6.36
N PHE A 7 23.74 7.95 5.34
CA PHE A 7 22.52 7.16 5.39
C PHE A 7 22.82 5.66 5.45
N GLU A 8 23.75 5.18 4.65
CA GLU A 8 24.22 3.78 4.66
C GLU A 8 24.78 3.37 6.03
N GLN A 9 25.59 4.24 6.64
CA GLN A 9 26.10 4.02 7.99
C GLN A 9 24.96 3.93 9.02
N LEU A 10 23.99 4.83 8.97
CA LEU A 10 22.82 4.82 9.85
C LEU A 10 21.99 3.57 9.64
N PHE A 11 21.68 3.21 8.38
CA PHE A 11 20.96 1.99 8.05
C PHE A 11 21.63 0.74 8.63
N ASN A 12 22.96 0.63 8.49
CA ASN A 12 23.72 -0.49 9.05
C ASN A 12 23.68 -0.53 10.59
N GLN A 13 23.63 0.61 11.26
CA GLN A 13 23.47 0.67 12.71
C GLN A 13 22.09 0.16 13.13
N PHE A 14 21.00 0.57 12.48
CA PHE A 14 19.68 0.04 12.73
C PHE A 14 19.60 -1.47 12.43
N LEU A 15 20.16 -1.90 11.31
CA LEU A 15 20.20 -3.30 10.94
C LEU A 15 20.89 -4.16 12.02
N GLN A 16 22.00 -3.68 12.59
CA GLN A 16 22.66 -4.38 13.69
C GLN A 16 21.78 -4.46 14.95
N CYS A 17 21.03 -3.41 15.27
CA CYS A 17 20.07 -3.43 16.39
C CYS A 17 19.01 -4.52 16.19
N VAL A 18 18.36 -4.52 15.01
CA VAL A 18 17.33 -5.50 14.65
C VAL A 18 17.89 -6.93 14.68
N THR A 19 19.03 -7.18 14.06
CA THR A 19 19.65 -8.50 14.02
C THR A 19 20.05 -8.99 15.43
N THR A 20 20.59 -8.10 16.27
CA THR A 20 20.94 -8.47 17.65
C THR A 20 19.69 -8.89 18.44
N LEU A 21 18.58 -8.15 18.28
CA LEU A 21 17.31 -8.48 18.94
C LEU A 21 16.69 -9.75 18.35
N GLN A 22 16.72 -9.93 17.04
CA GLN A 22 16.26 -11.12 16.33
C GLN A 22 16.93 -12.40 16.88
N GLU A 23 18.26 -12.38 16.97
CA GLU A 23 19.04 -13.51 17.49
C GLU A 23 18.70 -13.80 18.96
N ALA A 24 18.54 -12.77 19.79
CA ALA A 24 18.25 -12.90 21.20
C ALA A 24 16.85 -13.44 21.50
N LEU A 25 15.87 -13.07 20.68
CA LEU A 25 14.48 -13.51 20.83
C LEU A 25 14.17 -14.76 20.02
N ASN A 26 15.01 -15.13 19.04
CA ASN A 26 14.79 -16.22 18.09
C ASN A 26 13.46 -16.09 17.34
N VAL A 27 13.21 -14.91 16.79
CA VAL A 27 11.98 -14.54 16.06
C VAL A 27 12.26 -14.21 14.59
N SER A 28 11.22 -13.88 13.80
CA SER A 28 11.37 -13.40 12.43
C SER A 28 12.07 -12.03 12.40
N PHE A 29 12.63 -11.65 11.24
CA PHE A 29 13.20 -10.31 11.09
C PHE A 29 12.13 -9.22 11.18
N ALA A 30 10.91 -9.49 10.67
CA ALA A 30 9.78 -8.57 10.76
C ALA A 30 9.39 -8.30 12.21
N GLU A 31 9.28 -9.34 13.03
CA GLU A 31 8.94 -9.24 14.45
C GLU A 31 10.03 -8.48 15.24
N ALA A 32 11.31 -8.81 15.01
CA ALA A 32 12.42 -8.09 15.63
C ALA A 32 12.50 -6.61 15.17
N LEU A 33 12.12 -6.31 13.93
CA LEU A 33 12.06 -4.95 13.41
C LEU A 33 10.97 -4.14 14.12
N THR A 34 9.77 -4.70 14.25
CA THR A 34 8.67 -4.09 14.99
C THR A 34 9.08 -3.78 16.43
N GLU A 35 9.57 -4.80 17.15
CA GLU A 35 10.01 -4.68 18.54
C GLU A 35 11.15 -3.65 18.72
N THR A 36 12.08 -3.57 17.72
CA THR A 36 13.17 -2.58 17.76
C THR A 36 12.63 -1.15 17.71
N PHE A 37 11.67 -0.87 16.81
CA PHE A 37 11.08 0.46 16.71
C PHE A 37 10.21 0.80 17.92
N ASP A 38 9.46 -0.16 18.45
CA ASP A 38 8.70 0.00 19.70
C ASP A 38 9.61 0.33 20.88
N ASN A 39 10.74 -0.36 20.99
CA ASN A 39 11.74 -0.10 22.03
C ASN A 39 12.34 1.31 21.91
N LEU A 40 12.62 1.77 20.69
CA LEU A 40 13.16 3.10 20.42
C LEU A 40 12.14 4.21 20.72
N GLU A 41 10.88 4.06 20.30
CA GLU A 41 9.81 5.04 20.56
C GLU A 41 9.48 5.13 22.06
N ASN A 42 9.49 4.00 22.77
CA ASN A 42 9.23 3.96 24.21
C ASN A 42 10.46 4.24 25.08
N ASN A 43 11.63 4.44 24.49
CA ASN A 43 12.91 4.58 25.21
C ASN A 43 13.15 3.46 26.24
N LYS A 44 12.70 2.25 25.93
CA LYS A 44 12.75 1.10 26.85
C LYS A 44 12.82 -0.21 26.08
N ILE A 45 13.83 -1.02 26.40
CA ILE A 45 13.93 -2.37 25.85
C ILE A 45 12.93 -3.28 26.60
N LYS A 46 12.01 -3.86 25.86
CA LYS A 46 11.03 -4.81 26.38
C LYS A 46 11.74 -6.12 26.73
N VAL A 47 11.39 -6.69 27.87
CA VAL A 47 11.87 -8.00 28.33
C VAL A 47 10.67 -8.84 28.70
N GLU A 48 10.46 -9.95 28.03
CA GLU A 48 9.38 -10.89 28.33
C GLU A 48 9.94 -12.29 28.59
N MET A 49 9.49 -12.92 29.67
CA MET A 49 9.94 -14.27 30.09
C MET A 49 11.48 -14.40 30.23
N GLY A 50 12.18 -13.27 30.50
CA GLY A 50 13.64 -13.26 30.66
C GLY A 50 14.41 -13.12 29.34
N ALA A 51 13.75 -12.85 28.22
CA ALA A 51 14.38 -12.55 26.94
C ALA A 51 14.02 -11.14 26.48
N PRO A 52 14.98 -10.38 25.90
CA PRO A 52 16.41 -10.68 25.86
C PRO A 52 17.05 -10.68 27.26
N ASP A 53 18.19 -11.38 27.41
CA ASP A 53 18.92 -11.42 28.67
C ASP A 53 19.56 -10.09 29.05
N GLU A 54 20.05 -9.96 30.30
CA GLU A 54 20.60 -8.72 30.82
C GLU A 54 21.83 -8.21 30.02
N GLU A 55 22.65 -9.12 29.51
CA GLU A 55 23.82 -8.76 28.68
C GLU A 55 23.36 -8.18 27.35
N THR A 56 22.41 -8.79 26.70
CA THR A 56 21.81 -8.31 25.42
C THR A 56 21.08 -7.00 25.64
N VAL A 57 20.33 -6.82 26.74
CA VAL A 57 19.69 -5.55 27.08
C VAL A 57 20.72 -4.43 27.22
N ALA A 58 21.84 -4.67 27.94
CA ALA A 58 22.91 -3.69 28.09
C ALA A 58 23.54 -3.32 26.74
N LYS A 59 23.84 -4.35 25.89
CA LYS A 59 24.38 -4.17 24.54
C LYS A 59 23.45 -3.36 23.66
N LEU A 60 22.16 -3.70 23.58
CA LEU A 60 21.14 -2.97 22.80
C LEU A 60 20.99 -1.53 23.30
N GLY A 61 21.02 -1.31 24.61
CA GLY A 61 20.98 0.04 25.20
C GLY A 61 22.12 0.93 24.72
N GLU A 62 23.36 0.41 24.63
CA GLU A 62 24.48 1.14 24.06
C GLU A 62 24.37 1.37 22.55
N MET A 63 23.77 0.42 21.82
CA MET A 63 23.53 0.55 20.39
C MET A 63 22.45 1.62 20.11
N TYR A 64 21.33 1.61 20.85
CA TYR A 64 20.25 2.58 20.72
C TYR A 64 20.70 4.01 21.04
N LYS A 65 21.54 4.19 22.08
CA LYS A 65 22.16 5.50 22.36
C LYS A 65 22.96 6.04 21.19
N LYS A 66 23.71 5.18 20.47
CA LYS A 66 24.51 5.58 19.30
C LYS A 66 23.68 5.98 18.10
N LEU A 67 22.43 5.46 17.97
CA LEU A 67 21.51 5.86 16.92
C LEU A 67 21.06 7.32 17.05
N ASN A 68 21.03 7.85 18.28
CA ASN A 68 20.51 9.17 18.60
C ASN A 68 19.10 9.38 18.01
N TYR A 69 18.23 8.37 18.20
CA TYR A 69 16.97 8.19 17.50
C TYR A 69 16.04 9.41 17.61
N ASP A 70 15.94 10.01 18.79
CA ASP A 70 15.04 11.14 19.05
C ASP A 70 15.41 12.38 18.22
N GLU A 71 16.70 12.56 17.91
CA GLU A 71 17.17 13.69 17.09
C GLU A 71 17.11 13.44 15.58
N LEU A 72 16.78 12.22 15.15
CA LEU A 72 16.66 11.91 13.73
C LEU A 72 15.44 12.61 13.11
N PRO A 73 15.61 13.26 11.93
CA PRO A 73 14.48 13.77 11.19
C PRO A 73 13.48 12.65 10.89
N ARG A 74 12.19 12.93 11.06
CA ARG A 74 11.10 11.99 10.80
C ARG A 74 11.22 11.30 9.43
N GLN A 75 11.52 12.07 8.39
CA GLN A 75 11.71 11.52 7.04
C GLN A 75 12.85 10.50 6.98
N THR A 76 13.90 10.67 7.79
CA THR A 76 15.01 9.72 7.89
C THR A 76 14.55 8.43 8.57
N LYS A 77 13.79 8.53 9.67
CA LYS A 77 13.20 7.37 10.35
C LYS A 77 12.31 6.55 9.40
N ILE A 78 11.40 7.21 8.69
CA ILE A 78 10.52 6.59 7.69
C ILE A 78 11.35 5.88 6.61
N GLN A 79 12.38 6.53 6.10
CA GLN A 79 13.21 5.97 5.04
C GLN A 79 13.98 4.74 5.51
N VAL A 80 14.62 4.80 6.69
CA VAL A 80 15.32 3.65 7.27
C VAL A 80 14.36 2.49 7.51
N PHE A 81 13.20 2.76 8.13
CA PHE A 81 12.18 1.75 8.35
C PHE A 81 11.73 1.09 7.04
N SER A 82 11.43 1.88 6.01
CA SER A 82 10.98 1.35 4.71
C SER A 82 12.01 0.39 4.07
N TYR A 83 13.30 0.68 4.17
CA TYR A 83 14.35 -0.22 3.67
C TYR A 83 14.50 -1.48 4.53
N LEU A 84 14.33 -1.37 5.85
CA LEU A 84 14.35 -2.54 6.74
C LEU A 84 13.10 -3.42 6.55
N ALA A 85 11.93 -2.83 6.36
CA ALA A 85 10.70 -3.56 6.03
C ALA A 85 10.82 -4.29 4.68
N LEU A 86 11.45 -3.66 3.67
CA LEU A 86 11.76 -4.33 2.41
C LEU A 86 12.70 -5.54 2.63
N LYS A 87 13.69 -5.40 3.52
CA LYS A 87 14.57 -6.51 3.88
C LYS A 87 13.80 -7.62 4.62
N ALA A 88 12.88 -7.28 5.54
CA ALA A 88 12.03 -8.24 6.23
C ALA A 88 11.24 -9.11 5.25
N VAL A 89 10.60 -8.50 4.25
CA VAL A 89 9.87 -9.22 3.20
C VAL A 89 10.77 -10.19 2.43
N ASN A 90 12.00 -9.78 2.09
CA ASN A 90 12.92 -10.62 1.32
C ASN A 90 13.52 -11.76 2.16
N ASP A 91 13.95 -11.48 3.38
CA ASP A 91 14.69 -12.44 4.22
C ASP A 91 13.77 -13.50 4.82
N ASP A 92 12.54 -13.14 5.15
CA ASP A 92 11.55 -14.07 5.69
C ASP A 92 10.93 -14.95 4.58
N GLY A 93 11.43 -14.86 3.33
CA GLY A 93 10.97 -15.66 2.19
C GLY A 93 9.53 -15.40 1.78
N ARG A 94 9.05 -14.19 2.04
CA ARG A 94 7.67 -13.77 1.75
C ARG A 94 7.43 -13.61 0.25
N ASP A 95 6.16 -13.66 -0.15
CA ASP A 95 5.76 -13.55 -1.55
C ASP A 95 6.13 -12.17 -2.15
N VAL A 96 6.42 -12.16 -3.45
CA VAL A 96 6.64 -10.93 -4.25
C VAL A 96 5.49 -9.93 -4.10
N ASN A 97 4.28 -10.40 -3.79
CA ASN A 97 3.12 -9.56 -3.54
C ASN A 97 3.25 -8.68 -2.29
N GLN A 98 4.14 -9.02 -1.36
CA GLN A 98 4.38 -8.27 -0.13
C GLN A 98 5.48 -7.20 -0.27
N MET A 99 6.06 -7.06 -1.48
CA MET A 99 7.07 -6.03 -1.76
C MET A 99 6.44 -4.63 -1.72
N PRO A 100 7.07 -3.67 -1.00
CA PRO A 100 6.57 -2.32 -0.93
C PRO A 100 6.43 -1.65 -2.30
N THR A 101 5.29 -1.01 -2.53
CA THR A 101 4.99 -0.30 -3.77
C THR A 101 5.91 0.93 -3.95
N PRO A 102 6.51 1.17 -5.13
CA PRO A 102 7.36 2.33 -5.35
C PRO A 102 6.64 3.68 -5.07
N PRO A 103 7.24 4.60 -4.28
CA PRO A 103 6.58 5.84 -3.83
C PRO A 103 6.05 6.73 -4.97
N VAL A 104 6.67 6.69 -6.15
CA VAL A 104 6.22 7.46 -7.32
C VAL A 104 4.83 7.06 -7.80
N LEU A 105 4.40 5.82 -7.58
CA LEU A 105 3.04 5.36 -7.91
C LEU A 105 2.00 6.01 -6.99
N ALA A 106 2.36 6.21 -5.72
CA ALA A 106 1.53 6.96 -4.78
C ALA A 106 1.31 8.41 -5.26
N THR A 107 2.32 9.05 -5.87
CA THR A 107 2.19 10.40 -6.45
C THR A 107 1.16 10.43 -7.58
N VAL A 108 1.20 9.46 -8.49
CA VAL A 108 0.24 9.38 -9.60
C VAL A 108 -1.18 9.16 -9.06
N ILE A 109 -1.36 8.25 -8.13
CA ILE A 109 -2.65 7.96 -7.50
C ILE A 109 -3.18 9.20 -6.75
N ALA A 110 -2.35 9.87 -5.95
CA ALA A 110 -2.74 11.07 -5.21
C ALA A 110 -3.18 12.21 -6.13
N LEU A 111 -2.52 12.41 -7.29
CA LEU A 111 -2.93 13.39 -8.30
C LEU A 111 -4.35 13.12 -8.82
N ILE A 112 -4.67 11.84 -9.06
CA ILE A 112 -6.00 11.46 -9.55
C ILE A 112 -7.04 11.61 -8.44
N MET A 113 -6.72 11.13 -7.23
CA MET A 113 -7.60 11.23 -6.06
C MET A 113 -7.96 12.69 -5.77
N GLN A 114 -7.00 13.62 -5.83
CA GLN A 114 -7.21 15.05 -5.63
C GLN A 114 -8.24 15.65 -6.60
N LYS A 115 -8.39 15.08 -7.80
CA LYS A 115 -9.37 15.52 -8.79
C LYS A 115 -10.75 14.92 -8.60
N LEU A 116 -10.79 13.63 -8.21
CA LEU A 116 -12.02 12.86 -8.22
C LEU A 116 -12.74 12.84 -6.87
N LEU A 117 -11.99 12.94 -5.77
CA LEU A 117 -12.58 12.87 -4.44
C LEU A 117 -13.20 14.20 -4.01
N PRO A 118 -14.36 14.16 -3.35
CA PRO A 118 -15.02 15.36 -2.82
C PRO A 118 -14.23 15.93 -1.62
N ASP A 119 -14.36 17.23 -1.41
CA ASP A 119 -13.76 17.93 -0.26
C ASP A 119 -14.63 17.75 1.00
N LYS A 120 -14.54 16.58 1.61
CA LYS A 120 -15.23 16.19 2.85
C LYS A 120 -14.41 15.16 3.61
N GLU A 121 -14.83 14.83 4.84
CA GLU A 121 -14.28 13.67 5.55
C GLU A 121 -14.53 12.37 4.77
N LEU A 122 -13.50 11.54 4.63
CA LEU A 122 -13.52 10.33 3.81
C LEU A 122 -12.99 9.12 4.59
N ASP A 123 -13.70 8.01 4.44
CA ASP A 123 -13.25 6.68 4.85
C ASP A 123 -12.43 6.07 3.71
N ILE A 124 -11.14 5.81 3.95
CA ILE A 124 -10.22 5.25 2.95
C ILE A 124 -9.68 3.92 3.46
N LEU A 125 -9.78 2.90 2.63
CA LEU A 125 -9.35 1.53 2.94
C LEU A 125 -8.30 1.03 1.97
N ASP A 126 -7.31 0.29 2.50
CA ASP A 126 -6.49 -0.64 1.73
C ASP A 126 -6.78 -2.07 2.18
N PRO A 127 -7.46 -2.91 1.37
CA PRO A 127 -7.81 -4.28 1.73
C PRO A 127 -6.67 -5.30 1.55
N ALA A 128 -5.48 -4.86 1.16
CA ALA A 128 -4.25 -5.65 1.07
C ALA A 128 -3.06 -4.77 1.47
N ILE A 129 -3.13 -4.22 2.70
CA ILE A 129 -2.30 -3.10 3.12
C ILE A 129 -0.81 -3.43 3.18
N GLY A 130 -0.43 -4.69 3.43
CA GLY A 130 0.96 -5.07 3.63
C GLY A 130 1.62 -4.20 4.71
N THR A 131 2.72 -3.54 4.36
CA THR A 131 3.43 -2.60 5.26
C THR A 131 2.85 -1.17 5.27
N GLY A 132 1.70 -0.92 4.66
CA GLY A 132 1.06 0.39 4.57
C GLY A 132 1.70 1.39 3.61
N ASN A 133 2.78 1.01 2.95
CA ASN A 133 3.63 1.94 2.17
C ASN A 133 2.86 2.71 1.09
N LEU A 134 1.95 2.06 0.34
CA LEU A 134 1.16 2.73 -0.69
C LEU A 134 0.19 3.73 -0.07
N LEU A 135 -0.67 3.26 0.84
CA LEU A 135 -1.71 4.07 1.45
C LEU A 135 -1.12 5.29 2.15
N TYR A 136 -0.09 5.11 3.00
CA TYR A 136 0.51 6.21 3.76
C TYR A 136 1.21 7.23 2.86
N SER A 137 1.89 6.76 1.80
CA SER A 137 2.50 7.66 0.82
C SER A 137 1.45 8.48 0.06
N VAL A 138 0.30 7.89 -0.29
CA VAL A 138 -0.82 8.60 -0.92
C VAL A 138 -1.40 9.65 0.02
N ILE A 139 -1.71 9.27 1.26
CA ILE A 139 -2.32 10.17 2.26
C ILE A 139 -1.40 11.35 2.58
N ASN A 140 -0.10 11.12 2.76
CA ASN A 140 0.87 12.20 2.97
C ASN A 140 0.89 13.18 1.80
N GLN A 141 0.85 12.69 0.57
CA GLN A 141 0.79 13.55 -0.62
C GLN A 141 -0.51 14.35 -0.73
N LEU A 142 -1.63 13.79 -0.30
CA LEU A 142 -2.91 14.49 -0.26
C LEU A 142 -2.91 15.58 0.82
N LYS A 143 -2.36 15.29 2.02
CA LYS A 143 -2.21 16.28 3.10
C LYS A 143 -1.32 17.46 2.70
N ASP A 144 -0.20 17.20 2.03
CA ASP A 144 0.74 18.24 1.60
C ASP A 144 0.15 19.18 0.52
N ARG A 145 -0.74 18.68 -0.33
CA ARG A 145 -1.32 19.41 -1.45
C ARG A 145 -2.62 20.13 -1.12
N ASN A 146 -3.39 19.58 -0.22
CA ASN A 146 -4.64 20.16 0.22
C ASN A 146 -4.40 21.01 1.46
N HIS A 147 -4.47 22.35 1.32
CA HIS A 147 -4.51 23.25 2.47
C HIS A 147 -5.83 23.12 3.27
N SER A 148 -6.81 22.37 2.79
CA SER A 148 -8.01 22.01 3.52
C SER A 148 -7.72 20.82 4.44
N LYS A 149 -8.23 20.89 5.66
CA LYS A 149 -8.14 19.84 6.68
C LYS A 149 -9.09 18.68 6.33
N ASN A 150 -8.86 18.00 5.21
CA ASN A 150 -9.59 16.77 4.94
C ASN A 150 -9.18 15.74 5.99
N LEU A 151 -10.12 15.39 6.84
CA LEU A 151 -9.93 14.32 7.80
C LEU A 151 -10.14 13.01 7.05
N TYR A 152 -9.09 12.20 6.98
CA TYR A 152 -9.17 10.84 6.46
C TYR A 152 -9.24 9.88 7.64
N ARG A 153 -10.28 9.05 7.69
CA ARG A 153 -10.31 7.86 8.54
C ARG A 153 -9.73 6.72 7.72
N LEU A 154 -8.67 6.12 8.22
CA LEU A 154 -7.91 5.12 7.50
C LEU A 154 -8.18 3.74 8.05
N TYR A 155 -8.32 2.78 7.14
CA TYR A 155 -8.51 1.37 7.46
C TYR A 155 -7.55 0.53 6.63
N GLY A 156 -7.02 -0.53 7.23
CA GLY A 156 -6.16 -1.50 6.55
C GLY A 156 -6.58 -2.92 6.87
N ILE A 157 -6.57 -3.78 5.87
CA ILE A 157 -6.80 -5.21 6.04
C ILE A 157 -5.59 -5.96 5.47
N ASP A 158 -5.09 -6.93 6.21
CA ASP A 158 -4.17 -7.95 5.72
C ASP A 158 -4.43 -9.26 6.48
N ASN A 159 -4.07 -10.40 5.90
CA ASN A 159 -4.17 -11.68 6.57
C ASN A 159 -2.84 -12.12 7.23
N ASP A 160 -1.80 -11.32 7.10
CA ASP A 160 -0.48 -11.53 7.69
C ASP A 160 -0.27 -10.55 8.86
N GLU A 161 -0.23 -11.08 10.08
CA GLU A 161 -0.10 -10.30 11.31
C GLU A 161 1.23 -9.53 11.38
N ASP A 162 2.32 -10.11 10.88
CA ASP A 162 3.62 -9.40 10.83
C ASP A 162 3.56 -8.19 9.90
N MET A 163 2.83 -8.30 8.76
CA MET A 163 2.64 -7.16 7.87
C MET A 163 1.83 -6.06 8.53
N LEU A 164 0.79 -6.41 9.30
CA LEU A 164 0.01 -5.43 10.05
C LEU A 164 0.83 -4.76 11.15
N ASN A 165 1.67 -5.50 11.86
CA ASN A 165 2.58 -4.94 12.87
C ASN A 165 3.58 -3.95 12.23
N LEU A 166 4.14 -4.28 11.07
CA LEU A 166 4.98 -3.36 10.31
C LEU A 166 4.18 -2.13 9.81
N ALA A 167 2.92 -2.34 9.39
CA ALA A 167 2.06 -1.23 8.98
C ALA A 167 1.73 -0.28 10.14
N ASP A 168 1.54 -0.81 11.34
CA ASP A 168 1.29 0.00 12.54
C ASP A 168 2.49 0.90 12.87
N VAL A 169 3.70 0.33 12.91
CA VAL A 169 4.94 1.11 13.09
C VAL A 169 5.08 2.17 11.99
N ALA A 170 4.82 1.79 10.73
CA ALA A 170 4.88 2.74 9.62
C ALA A 170 3.85 3.87 9.76
N ALA A 171 2.63 3.57 10.22
CA ALA A 171 1.59 4.57 10.46
C ALA A 171 2.04 5.56 11.53
N HIS A 172 2.56 5.07 12.66
CA HIS A 172 3.11 5.88 13.74
C HIS A 172 4.23 6.81 13.26
N LEU A 173 5.20 6.28 12.53
CA LEU A 173 6.26 7.07 11.91
C LEU A 173 5.73 8.13 10.93
N ASN A 174 4.60 7.90 10.27
CA ASN A 174 3.96 8.83 9.36
C ASN A 174 2.95 9.78 10.04
N ASP A 175 2.73 9.69 11.36
CA ASP A 175 1.74 10.45 12.13
C ASP A 175 0.33 10.27 11.53
N LEU A 176 0.01 9.05 11.27
CA LEU A 176 -1.27 8.63 10.74
C LEU A 176 -1.97 7.76 11.78
N ASP A 177 -3.25 8.02 11.95
CA ASP A 177 -4.15 7.18 12.73
C ASP A 177 -4.87 6.24 11.78
N ILE A 178 -4.79 4.93 12.04
CA ILE A 178 -5.34 3.88 11.18
C ILE A 178 -5.89 2.73 12.02
N GLU A 179 -7.02 2.18 11.60
CA GLU A 179 -7.54 0.93 12.16
C GLU A 179 -7.11 -0.25 11.28
N LEU A 180 -6.39 -1.21 11.87
CA LEU A 180 -5.85 -2.38 11.20
C LEU A 180 -6.62 -3.65 11.59
N TYR A 181 -6.94 -4.49 10.59
CA TYR A 181 -7.73 -5.69 10.77
C TYR A 181 -7.01 -6.91 10.19
N CYS A 182 -6.69 -7.90 11.06
CA CYS A 182 -6.15 -9.18 10.62
C CYS A 182 -7.29 -10.06 10.11
N GLN A 183 -7.54 -10.06 8.80
CA GLN A 183 -8.57 -10.89 8.18
C GLN A 183 -8.28 -11.18 6.71
N ASP A 184 -8.87 -12.24 6.19
CA ASP A 184 -8.95 -12.48 4.76
C ASP A 184 -9.93 -11.49 4.11
N ALA A 185 -9.42 -10.59 3.28
CA ALA A 185 -10.22 -9.53 2.63
C ALA A 185 -11.19 -10.05 1.55
N ILE A 186 -11.14 -11.34 1.21
CA ILE A 186 -12.16 -11.97 0.32
C ILE A 186 -13.43 -12.30 1.11
N LEU A 187 -13.33 -12.47 2.43
CA LEU A 187 -14.48 -12.66 3.30
C LEU A 187 -15.22 -11.33 3.57
N PRO A 188 -16.44 -11.36 4.16
CA PRO A 188 -17.15 -10.15 4.54
C PRO A 188 -16.30 -9.24 5.43
N TRP A 189 -16.20 -7.97 5.06
CA TRP A 189 -15.35 -7.02 5.77
C TRP A 189 -15.90 -6.63 7.13
N MET A 190 -15.01 -6.53 8.13
CA MET A 190 -15.31 -6.04 9.47
C MET A 190 -15.15 -4.51 9.59
N VAL A 191 -14.74 -3.84 8.50
CA VAL A 191 -14.57 -2.39 8.42
C VAL A 191 -15.83 -1.72 7.85
N PRO A 192 -16.07 -0.43 8.16
CA PRO A 192 -17.12 0.34 7.52
C PRO A 192 -16.97 0.40 6.00
N SER A 193 -18.08 0.52 5.27
CA SER A 193 -18.03 0.77 3.82
C SER A 193 -17.23 2.04 3.53
N PRO A 194 -16.12 1.97 2.75
CA PRO A 194 -15.26 3.11 2.49
C PRO A 194 -15.83 4.03 1.40
N ASP A 195 -15.44 5.31 1.44
CA ASP A 195 -15.63 6.27 0.33
C ASP A 195 -14.63 6.01 -0.79
N ALA A 196 -13.42 5.54 -0.45
CA ALA A 196 -12.39 5.19 -1.41
C ALA A 196 -11.58 3.97 -0.97
N VAL A 197 -11.13 3.19 -1.95
CA VAL A 197 -10.16 2.11 -1.77
C VAL A 197 -8.90 2.44 -2.57
N VAL A 198 -7.74 2.35 -1.90
CA VAL A 198 -6.42 2.50 -2.52
C VAL A 198 -5.65 1.22 -2.22
N SER A 199 -5.28 0.46 -3.23
CA SER A 199 -4.62 -0.83 -2.99
C SER A 199 -3.70 -1.26 -4.12
N ASP A 200 -2.62 -1.92 -3.77
CA ASP A 200 -1.79 -2.71 -4.69
C ASP A 200 -2.22 -4.18 -4.61
N LEU A 201 -3.11 -4.58 -5.51
CA LEU A 201 -3.76 -5.89 -5.41
C LEU A 201 -2.78 -7.05 -5.61
N PRO A 202 -2.94 -8.14 -4.83
CA PRO A 202 -2.09 -9.32 -4.92
C PRO A 202 -2.24 -10.00 -6.29
N ILE A 203 -1.10 -10.38 -6.86
CA ILE A 203 -1.02 -11.17 -8.11
C ILE A 203 -0.96 -12.65 -7.74
N GLY A 204 -1.71 -13.47 -8.46
CA GLY A 204 -1.72 -14.92 -8.25
C GLY A 204 -3.11 -15.47 -8.06
N TYR A 205 -3.18 -16.64 -7.46
CA TYR A 205 -4.42 -17.39 -7.25
C TYR A 205 -4.82 -17.35 -5.78
N TYR A 206 -6.12 -17.27 -5.55
CA TYR A 206 -6.71 -17.42 -4.22
C TYR A 206 -6.87 -18.91 -3.89
N PRO A 207 -6.34 -19.38 -2.76
CA PRO A 207 -6.23 -20.82 -2.50
C PRO A 207 -7.51 -21.49 -1.96
N LEU A 208 -8.46 -20.72 -1.40
CA LEU A 208 -9.64 -21.25 -0.70
C LEU A 208 -10.91 -21.14 -1.57
N ASP A 209 -11.06 -22.06 -2.53
CA ASP A 209 -12.15 -22.04 -3.52
C ASP A 209 -13.55 -22.09 -2.89
N GLU A 210 -13.69 -22.65 -1.68
CA GLU A 210 -14.96 -22.69 -0.94
C GLU A 210 -15.48 -21.30 -0.56
N ASN A 211 -14.60 -20.31 -0.37
CA ASN A 211 -14.96 -18.95 0.02
C ASN A 211 -15.48 -18.11 -1.14
N VAL A 212 -15.27 -18.55 -2.37
CA VAL A 212 -15.55 -17.73 -3.57
C VAL A 212 -16.69 -18.27 -4.46
N LYS A 213 -17.48 -19.22 -3.95
CA LYS A 213 -18.59 -19.86 -4.70
C LYS A 213 -19.59 -18.87 -5.29
N ASP A 214 -19.84 -17.77 -4.55
CA ASP A 214 -20.82 -16.74 -4.91
C ASP A 214 -20.20 -15.54 -5.65
N PHE A 215 -18.90 -15.62 -5.99
CA PHE A 215 -18.24 -14.58 -6.77
C PHE A 215 -18.51 -14.78 -8.28
N ALA A 216 -18.88 -13.69 -8.94
CA ALA A 216 -19.06 -13.67 -10.39
C ALA A 216 -17.73 -13.77 -11.15
N THR A 217 -16.64 -13.34 -10.50
CA THR A 217 -15.26 -13.35 -11.07
C THR A 217 -14.48 -14.62 -10.76
N LYS A 218 -15.12 -15.61 -10.09
CA LYS A 218 -14.49 -16.91 -9.85
C LYS A 218 -14.15 -17.62 -11.15
N SER A 219 -13.12 -18.46 -11.09
CA SER A 219 -12.75 -19.34 -12.21
C SER A 219 -13.71 -20.53 -12.32
N ASP A 220 -14.05 -20.91 -13.54
CA ASP A 220 -14.81 -22.15 -13.81
C ASP A 220 -13.95 -23.40 -13.63
N LYS A 221 -12.62 -23.26 -13.69
CA LYS A 221 -11.65 -24.37 -13.58
C LYS A 221 -10.41 -23.91 -12.81
N GLY A 222 -10.06 -24.68 -11.78
CA GLY A 222 -8.92 -24.37 -10.92
C GLY A 222 -9.14 -23.17 -10.04
N HIS A 223 -8.09 -22.68 -9.42
CA HIS A 223 -8.16 -21.54 -8.51
C HIS A 223 -8.46 -20.24 -9.23
N SER A 224 -9.20 -19.38 -8.55
CA SER A 224 -9.57 -18.04 -9.05
C SER A 224 -8.41 -17.07 -8.90
N PHE A 225 -8.29 -16.09 -9.80
CA PHE A 225 -7.32 -15.03 -9.67
C PHE A 225 -7.67 -14.11 -8.48
N ALA A 226 -6.75 -13.95 -7.54
CA ALA A 226 -6.94 -13.13 -6.35
C ALA A 226 -7.38 -11.70 -6.68
N HIS A 227 -6.67 -11.02 -7.58
CA HIS A 227 -6.97 -9.64 -7.98
C HIS A 227 -8.38 -9.43 -8.55
N LEU A 228 -8.96 -10.43 -9.26
CA LEU A 228 -10.34 -10.32 -9.77
C LEU A 228 -11.36 -10.43 -8.63
N LEU A 229 -11.13 -11.35 -7.70
CA LEU A 229 -11.96 -11.49 -6.50
C LEU A 229 -11.90 -10.23 -5.62
N PHE A 230 -10.70 -9.66 -5.42
CA PHE A 230 -10.52 -8.41 -4.69
C PHE A 230 -11.30 -7.26 -5.33
N ILE A 231 -11.25 -7.10 -6.65
CA ILE A 231 -12.02 -6.05 -7.35
C ILE A 231 -13.53 -6.25 -7.13
N GLU A 232 -14.03 -7.48 -7.23
CA GLU A 232 -15.46 -7.76 -6.96
C GLU A 232 -15.81 -7.45 -5.50
N GLN A 233 -14.96 -7.84 -4.54
CA GLN A 233 -15.17 -7.57 -3.13
C GLN A 233 -15.14 -6.08 -2.81
N ILE A 234 -14.22 -5.33 -3.42
CA ILE A 234 -14.16 -3.87 -3.32
C ILE A 234 -15.45 -3.23 -3.82
N ILE A 235 -15.94 -3.63 -4.99
CA ILE A 235 -17.18 -3.09 -5.57
C ILE A 235 -18.39 -3.38 -4.65
N LYS A 236 -18.46 -4.56 -4.03
CA LYS A 236 -19.55 -4.93 -3.10
C LYS A 236 -19.57 -4.07 -1.85
N ASN A 237 -18.40 -3.62 -1.38
CA ASN A 237 -18.27 -2.93 -0.10
C ASN A 237 -18.09 -1.41 -0.21
N LEU A 238 -17.71 -0.87 -1.37
CA LEU A 238 -17.65 0.58 -1.58
C LEU A 238 -19.00 1.24 -1.39
N LYS A 239 -19.03 2.40 -0.75
CA LYS A 239 -20.22 3.26 -0.71
C LYS A 239 -20.76 3.55 -2.12
N PRO A 240 -22.06 3.81 -2.28
CA PRO A 240 -22.60 4.35 -3.53
C PRO A 240 -21.86 5.64 -3.95
N GLY A 241 -21.31 5.67 -5.16
CA GLY A 241 -20.47 6.77 -5.66
C GLY A 241 -19.02 6.77 -5.16
N GLY A 242 -18.62 5.79 -4.34
CA GLY A 242 -17.23 5.62 -3.89
C GLY A 242 -16.27 5.20 -5.01
N PHE A 243 -14.98 5.34 -4.78
CA PHE A 243 -13.95 5.14 -5.78
C PHE A 243 -12.98 4.01 -5.44
N GLY A 244 -12.57 3.23 -6.47
CA GLY A 244 -11.42 2.33 -6.39
C GLY A 244 -10.23 2.92 -7.17
N PHE A 245 -9.05 2.98 -6.53
CA PHE A 245 -7.76 3.38 -7.10
C PHE A 245 -6.80 2.21 -6.92
N LEU A 246 -6.68 1.36 -7.92
CA LEU A 246 -6.07 0.05 -7.77
C LEU A 246 -4.87 -0.12 -8.69
N LEU A 247 -3.77 -0.66 -8.14
CA LEU A 247 -2.71 -1.25 -8.93
C LEU A 247 -3.11 -2.69 -9.25
N VAL A 248 -3.18 -3.02 -10.53
CA VAL A 248 -3.70 -4.30 -11.02
C VAL A 248 -2.75 -4.91 -12.05
N PRO A 249 -2.68 -6.23 -12.19
CA PRO A 249 -1.90 -6.84 -13.25
C PRO A 249 -2.34 -6.34 -14.63
N LYS A 250 -1.39 -6.00 -15.50
CA LYS A 250 -1.67 -5.54 -16.88
C LYS A 250 -2.52 -6.55 -17.68
N SER A 251 -2.43 -7.83 -17.34
CA SER A 251 -3.18 -8.91 -17.99
C SER A 251 -4.70 -8.80 -17.84
N ILE A 252 -5.24 -8.10 -16.83
CA ILE A 252 -6.70 -7.92 -16.69
C ILE A 252 -7.29 -6.95 -17.70
N LEU A 253 -6.45 -6.16 -18.35
CA LEU A 253 -6.85 -5.17 -19.38
C LEU A 253 -6.72 -5.71 -20.79
N SER A 254 -6.14 -6.90 -20.97
CA SER A 254 -5.82 -7.46 -22.28
C SER A 254 -5.91 -8.99 -22.29
N GLY A 255 -5.84 -9.57 -23.48
CA GLY A 255 -5.89 -11.01 -23.65
C GLY A 255 -7.26 -11.62 -23.28
N LYS A 256 -7.28 -12.93 -23.01
CA LYS A 256 -8.52 -13.65 -22.70
C LYS A 256 -9.14 -13.19 -21.38
N VAL A 257 -8.33 -13.01 -20.34
CA VAL A 257 -8.82 -12.56 -19.03
C VAL A 257 -9.49 -11.19 -19.15
N GLY A 258 -8.85 -10.23 -19.85
CA GLY A 258 -9.42 -8.91 -20.07
C GLY A 258 -10.70 -8.95 -20.91
N ALA A 259 -10.77 -9.81 -21.92
CA ALA A 259 -11.94 -9.95 -22.77
C ALA A 259 -13.19 -10.41 -21.99
N ASP A 260 -13.01 -11.25 -20.98
CA ASP A 260 -14.11 -11.74 -20.15
C ASP A 260 -14.42 -10.77 -19.00
N PHE A 261 -13.39 -10.21 -18.37
CA PHE A 261 -13.52 -9.38 -17.17
C PHE A 261 -13.98 -7.94 -17.45
N MET A 262 -13.45 -7.26 -18.47
CA MET A 262 -13.77 -5.86 -18.73
C MET A 262 -15.25 -5.59 -19.03
N PRO A 263 -15.97 -6.44 -19.81
CA PRO A 263 -17.41 -6.30 -19.99
C PRO A 263 -18.22 -6.50 -18.70
N TRP A 264 -17.74 -7.34 -17.78
CA TRP A 264 -18.35 -7.50 -16.46
C TRP A 264 -18.12 -6.26 -15.61
N LEU A 265 -16.87 -5.77 -15.53
CA LEU A 265 -16.49 -4.60 -14.73
C LEU A 265 -17.30 -3.35 -15.14
N THR A 266 -17.37 -3.05 -16.45
CA THR A 266 -18.07 -1.86 -16.97
C THR A 266 -19.59 -1.89 -16.78
N LYS A 267 -20.17 -3.06 -16.50
CA LYS A 267 -21.58 -3.18 -16.08
C LYS A 267 -21.78 -2.93 -14.59
N LYS A 268 -20.72 -3.03 -13.78
CA LYS A 268 -20.80 -2.91 -12.32
C LYS A 268 -20.38 -1.54 -11.82
N VAL A 269 -19.52 -0.84 -12.57
CA VAL A 269 -18.96 0.46 -12.16
C VAL A 269 -18.83 1.40 -13.35
N TYR A 270 -18.66 2.68 -13.08
CA TYR A 270 -18.21 3.66 -14.07
C TYR A 270 -16.68 3.68 -14.10
N LEU A 271 -16.10 3.21 -15.19
CA LEU A 271 -14.65 3.27 -15.40
C LEU A 271 -14.23 4.73 -15.57
N LYS A 272 -13.23 5.19 -14.79
CA LYS A 272 -12.75 6.58 -14.81
C LYS A 272 -11.39 6.70 -15.48
N SER A 273 -10.46 5.78 -15.17
CA SER A 273 -9.13 5.85 -15.75
C SER A 273 -8.47 4.48 -15.85
N ILE A 274 -7.66 4.31 -16.90
CA ILE A 274 -6.66 3.24 -17.02
C ILE A 274 -5.32 3.91 -17.37
N ILE A 275 -4.29 3.64 -16.56
CA ILE A 275 -2.96 4.18 -16.78
C ILE A 275 -1.99 3.01 -16.90
N GLU A 276 -1.41 2.86 -18.07
CA GLU A 276 -0.34 1.89 -18.28
C GLU A 276 0.96 2.40 -17.67
N LEU A 277 1.58 1.56 -16.83
CA LEU A 277 2.87 1.86 -16.22
C LEU A 277 4.02 1.45 -17.14
N PRO A 278 5.20 2.12 -17.05
CA PRO A 278 6.35 1.76 -17.85
C PRO A 278 6.83 0.34 -17.60
N ASP A 279 7.04 -0.42 -18.65
CA ASP A 279 7.53 -1.82 -18.56
C ASP A 279 8.89 -1.91 -17.83
N SER A 280 9.70 -0.84 -17.91
CA SER A 280 11.01 -0.74 -17.22
C SER A 280 10.94 -0.69 -15.69
N MET A 281 9.76 -0.54 -15.10
CA MET A 281 9.56 -0.60 -13.65
C MET A 281 9.53 -2.03 -13.10
N PHE A 282 9.31 -3.01 -13.97
CA PHE A 282 9.04 -4.38 -13.57
C PHE A 282 10.15 -5.32 -14.02
N GLN A 283 10.55 -6.23 -13.14
CA GLN A 283 11.61 -7.19 -13.43
C GLN A 283 11.23 -8.21 -14.52
N ASN A 284 9.93 -8.51 -14.61
CA ASN A 284 9.40 -9.44 -15.61
C ASN A 284 8.01 -9.02 -16.09
N LYS A 285 7.56 -9.63 -17.21
CA LYS A 285 6.27 -9.31 -17.82
C LYS A 285 5.05 -9.70 -16.98
N PHE A 286 5.19 -10.70 -16.12
CA PHE A 286 4.08 -11.18 -15.29
C PHE A 286 3.76 -10.21 -14.14
N ASN A 287 4.75 -9.43 -13.71
CA ASN A 287 4.60 -8.46 -12.64
C ASN A 287 4.23 -7.06 -13.15
N GLN A 288 4.04 -6.88 -14.46
CA GLN A 288 3.61 -5.60 -15.03
C GLN A 288 2.23 -5.23 -14.51
N LYS A 289 2.12 -4.00 -14.00
CA LYS A 289 0.88 -3.44 -13.46
C LYS A 289 0.40 -2.22 -14.24
N SER A 290 -0.87 -1.92 -14.06
CA SER A 290 -1.52 -0.70 -14.50
C SER A 290 -2.30 -0.12 -13.34
N ILE A 291 -2.60 1.19 -13.37
CA ILE A 291 -3.53 1.79 -12.43
C ILE A 291 -4.93 1.74 -13.05
N LEU A 292 -5.86 1.14 -12.33
CA LEU A 292 -7.28 1.07 -12.67
C LEU A 292 -8.05 1.98 -11.71
N VAL A 293 -8.82 2.92 -12.26
CA VAL A 293 -9.69 3.79 -11.45
C VAL A 293 -11.13 3.64 -11.90
N PHE A 294 -12.02 3.38 -10.95
CA PHE A 294 -13.45 3.29 -11.18
C PHE A 294 -14.26 3.95 -10.07
N GLN A 295 -15.51 4.27 -10.38
CA GLN A 295 -16.48 4.79 -9.43
C GLN A 295 -17.67 3.82 -9.32
N ASN A 296 -18.02 3.45 -8.09
CA ASN A 296 -19.19 2.60 -7.83
C ASN A 296 -20.47 3.32 -8.25
N HIS A 297 -21.47 2.57 -8.67
CA HIS A 297 -22.78 3.12 -9.03
C HIS A 297 -23.50 3.73 -7.81
N GLY A 298 -24.42 4.62 -8.06
CA GLY A 298 -25.26 5.26 -7.02
C GLY A 298 -24.74 6.63 -6.58
N GLY A 299 -25.49 7.27 -5.70
CA GLY A 299 -25.20 8.65 -5.30
C GLY A 299 -25.25 9.62 -6.51
N SER A 300 -24.28 10.50 -6.62
CA SER A 300 -24.08 11.41 -7.76
C SER A 300 -23.16 10.84 -8.85
N ALA A 301 -22.83 9.54 -8.80
CA ALA A 301 -21.96 8.91 -9.77
C ALA A 301 -22.56 8.92 -11.18
N ALA A 302 -21.75 9.25 -12.16
CA ALA A 302 -22.15 9.29 -13.56
C ALA A 302 -21.07 8.71 -14.48
N SER A 303 -21.50 8.21 -15.63
CA SER A 303 -20.58 7.80 -16.69
C SER A 303 -19.87 9.05 -17.25
N SER A 304 -18.61 8.90 -17.60
CA SER A 304 -17.78 9.95 -18.19
C SER A 304 -16.82 9.35 -19.21
N GLU A 305 -16.18 10.19 -20.03
CA GLU A 305 -15.06 9.76 -20.87
C GLU A 305 -13.95 9.20 -20.00
N VAL A 306 -13.40 8.03 -20.37
CA VAL A 306 -12.35 7.36 -19.59
C VAL A 306 -11.00 7.98 -19.90
N PHE A 307 -10.24 8.34 -18.86
CA PHE A 307 -8.86 8.81 -19.02
C PHE A 307 -7.92 7.65 -19.31
N LEU A 308 -7.55 7.50 -20.56
CA LEU A 308 -6.61 6.47 -21.02
C LEU A 308 -5.26 7.09 -21.30
N THR A 309 -4.22 6.67 -20.61
CA THR A 309 -2.86 7.18 -20.85
C THR A 309 -1.81 6.12 -20.54
N LYS A 310 -0.62 6.31 -21.11
CA LYS A 310 0.58 5.54 -20.80
C LYS A 310 1.63 6.47 -20.22
N LEU A 311 2.30 6.02 -19.17
CA LEU A 311 3.45 6.70 -18.60
C LEU A 311 4.72 6.11 -19.22
N ASP A 312 5.50 6.94 -19.91
CA ASP A 312 6.74 6.50 -20.56
C ASP A 312 7.89 6.36 -19.56
N SER A 313 7.87 7.19 -18.51
CA SER A 313 8.84 7.15 -17.41
C SER A 313 8.22 7.74 -16.15
N LEU A 314 8.65 7.25 -15.00
CA LEU A 314 8.35 7.84 -13.68
C LEU A 314 9.61 8.37 -12.99
N LYS A 315 10.75 8.36 -13.70
CA LYS A 315 12.03 8.83 -13.16
C LYS A 315 12.29 10.31 -13.38
N SER A 316 11.51 10.97 -14.24
CA SER A 316 11.65 12.39 -14.53
C SER A 316 10.48 13.20 -13.98
N GLU A 317 10.77 14.34 -13.36
CA GLU A 317 9.78 15.31 -12.91
C GLU A 317 8.91 15.79 -14.08
N GLU A 318 9.49 15.96 -15.27
CA GLU A 318 8.79 16.36 -16.49
C GLU A 318 7.67 15.38 -16.86
N ALA A 319 7.89 14.06 -16.71
CA ALA A 319 6.84 13.07 -16.99
C ALA A 319 5.64 13.21 -16.06
N LEU A 320 5.86 13.50 -14.78
CA LEU A 320 4.79 13.75 -13.81
C LEU A 320 4.06 15.07 -14.08
N VAL A 321 4.78 16.12 -14.49
CA VAL A 321 4.19 17.40 -14.90
C VAL A 321 3.30 17.19 -16.12
N ASN A 322 3.80 16.52 -17.17
CA ASN A 322 3.03 16.21 -18.38
C ASN A 322 1.80 15.34 -18.08
N PHE A 323 1.93 14.37 -17.19
CA PHE A 323 0.79 13.57 -16.72
C PHE A 323 -0.27 14.46 -16.06
N ASN A 324 0.14 15.36 -15.15
CA ASN A 324 -0.78 16.25 -14.46
C ASN A 324 -1.48 17.24 -15.42
N VAL A 325 -0.79 17.72 -16.46
CA VAL A 325 -1.41 18.56 -17.50
C VAL A 325 -2.51 17.78 -18.22
N LYS A 326 -2.22 16.58 -18.72
CA LYS A 326 -3.21 15.72 -19.40
C LYS A 326 -4.40 15.37 -18.49
N LEU A 327 -4.14 15.09 -17.22
CA LEU A 327 -5.17 14.80 -16.22
C LEU A 327 -6.09 16.01 -16.00
N ASN A 328 -5.53 17.23 -15.92
CA ASN A 328 -6.30 18.45 -15.79
C ASN A 328 -7.19 18.73 -17.02
N GLU A 329 -6.64 18.57 -18.23
CA GLU A 329 -7.39 18.72 -19.49
C GLU A 329 -8.56 17.74 -19.56
N TRP A 330 -8.33 16.47 -19.24
CA TRP A 330 -9.39 15.46 -19.19
C TRP A 330 -10.46 15.83 -18.15
N TYR A 331 -10.05 16.19 -16.94
CA TYR A 331 -10.97 16.51 -15.85
C TYR A 331 -11.86 17.69 -16.20
N THR A 332 -11.29 18.78 -16.72
CA THR A 332 -12.04 19.99 -17.11
C THR A 332 -13.01 19.71 -18.25
N LYS A 333 -12.62 18.87 -19.23
CA LYS A 333 -13.47 18.53 -20.37
C LYS A 333 -14.62 17.60 -20.01
N THR A 334 -14.43 16.73 -19.01
CA THR A 334 -15.26 15.54 -18.85
C THR A 334 -16.16 15.60 -17.61
N ILE A 335 -15.73 16.31 -16.57
CA ILE A 335 -16.39 16.31 -15.25
C ILE A 335 -16.90 17.71 -14.90
N HIS A 336 -16.40 18.75 -15.56
CA HIS A 336 -16.85 20.14 -15.51
C HIS A 336 -17.13 20.68 -16.90
#